data_11450603402aeb3dd5577d3cff15b45d
#
_entry.id   11450603402aeb3dd5577d3cff15b45d
#
_cell.length_a   1.000
_cell.length_b   1.000
_cell.length_c   1.000
_cell.angle_alpha   90.00
_cell.angle_beta   90.00
_cell.angle_gamma   90.00
#
_symmetry.space_group_name_H-M   'P 1'
#
loop_
_entity.id
_entity.type
_entity.pdbx_description
1 polymer ?
#
loop_
_entity_poly.entity_id
_entity_poly.type
_entity_poly.pdbx_seq_one_letter_code
_entity_poly.pdbx_strand_id
1 'polypeptide(L)'
;MIATRIVDSWGPYRTSVLFTLLMLTGVTGWALSAGVYALMAGSVAIWGLGFASANSMQQVRLVAAAPALASASVSLNTSVLYIGQAIGSAIGSVLFAHGWFHGAGYVCAAFLALAVATIVLTKPRRAAAE
;
A
#
# COMPACT_ATOMS: atom_id res chain seq x y z
N MET A 1 2.38 14.19 -13.27
CA MET A 1 1.30 15.01 -13.87
C MET A 1 -0.06 14.29 -13.94
N ILE A 2 -0.16 13.00 -14.32
CA ILE A 2 -1.48 12.30 -14.34
C ILE A 2 -1.97 12.01 -12.92
N ALA A 3 -1.10 11.54 -12.04
CA ALA A 3 -1.44 11.22 -10.64
C ALA A 3 -1.95 12.46 -9.86
N THR A 4 -1.38 13.64 -10.07
CA THR A 4 -1.84 14.88 -9.43
C THR A 4 -3.26 15.25 -9.83
N ARG A 5 -3.61 15.13 -11.11
CA ARG A 5 -4.98 15.41 -11.59
C ARG A 5 -6.03 14.45 -11.00
N ILE A 6 -5.67 13.18 -10.80
CA ILE A 6 -6.58 12.20 -10.18
C ILE A 6 -6.79 12.56 -8.70
N VAL A 7 -5.73 12.94 -7.99
CA VAL A 7 -5.82 13.36 -6.58
C VAL A 7 -6.71 14.59 -6.42
N ASP A 8 -6.53 15.59 -7.29
CA ASP A 8 -7.28 16.84 -7.24
C ASP A 8 -8.78 16.65 -7.49
N SER A 9 -9.14 15.65 -8.33
CA SER A 9 -10.54 15.39 -8.67
C SER A 9 -11.24 14.41 -7.71
N TRP A 10 -10.52 13.42 -7.16
CA TRP A 10 -11.10 12.33 -6.37
C TRP A 10 -10.88 12.45 -4.86
N GLY A 11 -9.96 13.31 -4.46
CA GLY A 11 -9.55 13.51 -3.08
C GLY A 11 -8.61 12.41 -2.55
N PRO A 12 -7.85 12.73 -1.50
CA PRO A 12 -6.76 11.88 -1.01
C PRO A 12 -7.22 10.52 -0.47
N TYR A 13 -8.45 10.45 0.06
CA TYR A 13 -8.98 9.20 0.60
C TYR A 13 -9.26 8.16 -0.51
N ARG A 14 -10.03 8.56 -1.53
CA ARG A 14 -10.39 7.66 -2.65
C ARG A 14 -9.15 7.22 -3.42
N THR A 15 -8.22 8.14 -3.59
CA THR A 15 -6.94 7.87 -4.25
C THR A 15 -6.09 6.89 -3.46
N SER A 16 -6.04 7.01 -2.12
CA SER A 16 -5.35 6.02 -1.26
C SER A 16 -5.95 4.63 -1.39
N VAL A 17 -7.28 4.51 -1.37
CA VAL A 17 -7.97 3.21 -1.54
C VAL A 17 -7.64 2.61 -2.90
N LEU A 18 -7.72 3.41 -3.97
CA LEU A 18 -7.42 2.95 -5.33
C LEU A 18 -6.00 2.38 -5.44
N PHE A 19 -4.99 3.10 -4.95
CA PHE A 19 -3.61 2.66 -5.05
C PHE A 19 -3.30 1.45 -4.16
N THR A 20 -3.95 1.36 -3.00
CA THR A 20 -3.82 0.16 -2.15
C THR A 20 -4.48 -1.05 -2.80
N LEU A 21 -5.62 -0.89 -3.46
CA LEU A 21 -6.26 -1.95 -4.25
C LEU A 21 -5.39 -2.36 -5.45
N LEU A 22 -4.73 -1.40 -6.09
CA LEU A 22 -3.79 -1.68 -7.18
C LEU A 22 -2.62 -2.54 -6.68
N MET A 23 -2.07 -2.23 -5.51
CA MET A 23 -1.05 -3.06 -4.86
C MET A 23 -1.56 -4.46 -4.57
N LEU A 24 -2.77 -4.59 -4.02
CA LEU A 24 -3.39 -5.88 -3.72
C LEU A 24 -3.57 -6.70 -5.01
N THR A 25 -4.03 -6.08 -6.08
CA THR A 25 -4.17 -6.73 -7.40
C THR A 25 -2.82 -7.22 -7.92
N GLY A 26 -1.78 -6.39 -7.83
CA GLY A 26 -0.42 -6.75 -8.25
C GLY A 26 0.14 -7.94 -7.47
N VAL A 27 0.02 -7.94 -6.13
CA VAL A 27 0.51 -9.05 -5.29
C VAL A 27 -0.29 -10.33 -5.54
N THR A 28 -1.61 -10.23 -5.64
CA THR A 28 -2.47 -11.39 -5.93
C THR A 28 -2.17 -11.96 -7.32
N GLY A 29 -2.04 -11.09 -8.32
CA GLY A 29 -1.63 -11.48 -9.66
C GLY A 29 -0.29 -12.20 -9.69
N TRP A 30 0.71 -11.70 -8.95
CA TRP A 30 2.00 -12.35 -8.81
C TRP A 30 1.89 -13.74 -8.17
N ALA A 31 1.10 -13.88 -7.09
CA ALA A 31 0.92 -15.16 -6.42
C ALA A 31 0.23 -16.21 -7.30
N LEU A 32 -0.72 -15.76 -8.15
CA LEU A 32 -1.48 -16.65 -9.04
C LEU A 32 -0.77 -16.99 -10.36
N SER A 33 0.19 -16.17 -10.79
CA SER A 33 0.89 -16.31 -12.07
C SER A 33 2.23 -17.05 -11.98
N ALA A 34 2.46 -17.82 -10.91
CA ALA A 34 3.68 -18.56 -10.70
C ALA A 34 4.02 -19.47 -11.90
N GLY A 35 5.24 -19.30 -12.42
CA GLY A 35 5.72 -20.03 -13.61
C GLY A 35 5.51 -19.32 -14.96
N VAL A 36 4.73 -18.22 -15.00
CA VAL A 36 4.54 -17.42 -16.22
C VAL A 36 5.21 -16.06 -16.04
N TYR A 37 6.48 -15.96 -16.41
CA TYR A 37 7.33 -14.79 -16.16
C TYR A 37 6.74 -13.46 -16.64
N ALA A 38 6.09 -13.43 -17.81
CA ALA A 38 5.48 -12.21 -18.33
C ALA A 38 4.34 -11.69 -17.43
N LEU A 39 3.48 -12.59 -16.91
CA LEU A 39 2.41 -12.24 -16.00
C LEU A 39 2.96 -11.81 -14.63
N MET A 40 4.01 -12.49 -14.15
CA MET A 40 4.70 -12.10 -12.91
C MET A 40 5.30 -10.69 -13.03
N ALA A 41 5.99 -10.39 -14.13
CA ALA A 41 6.57 -9.08 -14.37
C ALA A 41 5.50 -7.98 -14.45
N GLY A 42 4.39 -8.23 -15.16
CA GLY A 42 3.24 -7.32 -15.21
C GLY A 42 2.63 -7.06 -13.83
N SER A 43 2.48 -8.11 -13.03
CA SER A 43 1.95 -8.03 -11.66
C SER A 43 2.84 -7.20 -10.74
N VAL A 44 4.17 -7.37 -10.83
CA VAL A 44 5.16 -6.56 -10.09
C VAL A 44 5.12 -5.09 -10.54
N ALA A 45 4.96 -4.82 -11.83
CA ALA A 45 4.82 -3.46 -12.33
C ALA A 45 3.56 -2.77 -11.78
N ILE A 46 2.42 -3.46 -11.77
CA ILE A 46 1.16 -2.98 -11.18
C ILE A 46 1.34 -2.69 -9.68
N TRP A 47 1.96 -3.61 -8.94
CA TRP A 47 2.27 -3.42 -7.53
C TRP A 47 3.16 -2.19 -7.30
N GLY A 48 4.23 -2.02 -8.08
CA GLY A 48 5.17 -0.91 -7.95
C GLY A 48 4.52 0.46 -8.19
N LEU A 49 3.65 0.56 -9.20
CA LEU A 49 2.86 1.77 -9.45
C LEU A 49 1.93 2.10 -8.28
N GLY A 50 1.28 1.09 -7.71
CA GLY A 50 0.43 1.23 -6.53
C GLY A 50 1.23 1.69 -5.31
N PHE A 51 2.38 1.06 -5.06
CA PHE A 51 3.24 1.33 -3.90
C PHE A 51 3.74 2.78 -3.86
N ALA A 52 4.33 3.27 -4.94
CA ALA A 52 4.87 4.63 -5.00
C ALA A 52 3.76 5.67 -4.76
N SER A 53 2.61 5.47 -5.40
CA SER A 53 1.48 6.39 -5.29
C SER A 53 0.79 6.31 -3.93
N ALA A 54 0.59 5.11 -3.37
CA ALA A 54 -0.02 4.92 -2.05
C ALA A 54 0.81 5.59 -0.95
N ASN A 55 2.15 5.43 -0.98
CA ASN A 55 3.04 6.04 0.01
C ASN A 55 2.98 7.57 -0.06
N SER A 56 3.01 8.16 -1.26
CA SER A 56 2.88 9.61 -1.43
C SER A 56 1.53 10.13 -0.88
N MET A 57 0.42 9.41 -1.16
CA MET A 57 -0.90 9.81 -0.67
C MET A 57 -1.01 9.69 0.84
N GLN A 58 -0.36 8.70 1.44
CA GLN A 58 -0.32 8.54 2.90
C GLN A 58 0.38 9.73 3.56
N GLN A 59 1.50 10.18 3.00
CA GLN A 59 2.20 11.37 3.50
C GLN A 59 1.33 12.63 3.40
N VAL A 60 0.66 12.85 2.28
CA VAL A 60 -0.27 13.98 2.11
C VAL A 60 -1.38 13.95 3.17
N ARG A 61 -1.96 12.78 3.44
CA ARG A 61 -3.01 12.62 4.47
C ARG A 61 -2.50 12.91 5.88
N LEU A 62 -1.29 12.46 6.21
CA LEU A 62 -0.66 12.71 7.52
C LEU A 62 -0.40 14.19 7.73
N VAL A 63 0.16 14.88 6.74
CA VAL A 63 0.41 16.33 6.79
C VAL A 63 -0.91 17.10 6.91
N ALA A 64 -1.94 16.71 6.18
CA ALA A 64 -3.24 17.35 6.25
C ALA A 64 -3.95 17.13 7.60
N ALA A 65 -3.75 15.97 8.24
CA ALA A 65 -4.34 15.65 9.54
C ALA A 65 -3.70 16.41 10.70
N ALA A 66 -2.40 16.69 10.62
CA ALA A 66 -1.65 17.38 11.68
C ALA A 66 -0.58 18.32 11.07
N PRO A 67 -0.98 19.48 10.52
CA PRO A 67 -0.05 20.39 9.83
C PRO A 67 1.09 20.90 10.75
N ALA A 68 0.79 21.14 12.02
CA ALA A 68 1.79 21.58 13.00
C ALA A 68 2.86 20.52 13.30
N LEU A 69 2.58 19.24 13.01
CA LEU A 69 3.45 18.09 13.24
C LEU A 69 3.89 17.43 11.92
N ALA A 70 3.80 18.14 10.81
CA ALA A 70 4.03 17.59 9.46
C ALA A 70 5.36 16.85 9.34
N SER A 71 6.46 17.46 9.77
CA SER A 71 7.81 16.85 9.74
C SER A 71 7.88 15.58 10.58
N ALA A 72 7.38 15.61 11.82
CA ALA A 72 7.38 14.46 12.71
C ALA A 72 6.51 13.32 12.17
N SER A 73 5.34 13.64 11.62
CA SER A 73 4.41 12.66 11.01
C SER A 73 5.01 11.96 9.80
N VAL A 74 5.70 12.69 8.93
CA VAL A 74 6.38 12.13 7.75
C VAL A 74 7.55 11.25 8.18
N SER A 75 8.36 11.70 9.16
CA SER A 75 9.49 10.91 9.70
C SER A 75 9.00 9.61 10.34
N LEU A 76 7.92 9.67 11.12
CA LEU A 76 7.31 8.49 11.74
C LEU A 76 6.77 7.52 10.67
N ASN A 77 6.09 8.02 9.65
CA ASN A 77 5.62 7.20 8.53
C ASN A 77 6.78 6.46 7.84
N THR A 78 7.89 7.15 7.61
CA THR A 78 9.09 6.56 7.02
C THR A 78 9.67 5.46 7.92
N SER A 79 9.75 5.70 9.23
CA SER A 79 10.24 4.70 10.20
C SER A 79 9.35 3.45 10.22
N VAL A 80 8.03 3.62 10.26
CA VAL A 80 7.07 2.51 10.21
C VAL A 80 7.19 1.73 8.89
N LEU A 81 7.43 2.42 7.77
CA LEU A 81 7.66 1.79 6.48
C LEU A 81 8.87 0.85 6.52
N TYR A 82 10.00 1.31 7.06
CA TYR A 82 11.22 0.48 7.19
C TYR A 82 11.04 -0.69 8.17
N ILE A 83 10.32 -0.48 9.27
CA ILE A 83 9.96 -1.58 10.20
C ILE A 83 9.12 -2.63 9.46
N GLY A 84 8.12 -2.19 8.69
CA GLY A 84 7.30 -3.09 7.87
C GLY A 84 8.11 -3.87 6.85
N GLN A 85 9.09 -3.22 6.19
CA GLN A 85 9.99 -3.89 5.26
C GLN A 85 10.89 -4.93 5.95
N ALA A 86 11.40 -4.62 7.15
CA ALA A 86 12.21 -5.55 7.92
C ALA A 86 11.41 -6.80 8.33
N ILE A 87 10.20 -6.61 8.84
CA ILE A 87 9.28 -7.71 9.21
C ILE A 87 8.93 -8.53 7.96
N GLY A 88 8.58 -7.86 6.86
CA GLY A 88 8.24 -8.52 5.59
C GLY A 88 9.39 -9.36 5.05
N SER A 89 10.62 -8.84 5.09
CA SER A 89 11.84 -9.55 4.68
C SER A 89 12.10 -10.77 5.57
N ALA A 90 11.93 -10.65 6.89
CA ALA A 90 12.11 -11.75 7.82
C ALA A 90 11.10 -12.88 7.55
N ILE A 91 9.81 -12.55 7.42
CA ILE A 91 8.75 -13.52 7.08
C ILE A 91 9.03 -14.16 5.72
N GLY A 92 9.37 -13.34 4.71
CA GLY A 92 9.69 -13.83 3.37
C GLY A 92 10.87 -14.79 3.36
N SER A 93 11.93 -14.52 4.12
CA SER A 93 13.09 -15.39 4.25
C SER A 93 12.72 -16.75 4.86
N VAL A 94 11.88 -16.77 5.89
CA VAL A 94 11.40 -18.02 6.53
C VAL A 94 10.57 -18.83 5.54
N LEU A 95 9.62 -18.20 4.84
CA LEU A 95 8.79 -18.89 3.84
C LEU A 95 9.63 -19.45 2.69
N PHE A 96 10.61 -18.69 2.23
CA PHE A 96 11.53 -19.13 1.18
C PHE A 96 12.38 -20.33 1.62
N ALA A 97 12.94 -20.28 2.84
CA ALA A 97 13.74 -21.36 3.39
C ALA A 97 12.96 -22.68 3.52
N HIS A 98 11.64 -22.62 3.72
CA HIS A 98 10.78 -23.79 3.78
C HIS A 98 10.17 -24.19 2.42
N GLY A 99 10.55 -23.53 1.33
CA GLY A 99 10.01 -23.80 -0.01
C GLY A 99 8.57 -23.36 -0.23
N TRP A 100 8.03 -22.52 0.65
CA TRP A 100 6.63 -22.03 0.59
C TRP A 100 6.52 -20.77 -0.27
N PHE A 101 6.95 -20.86 -1.51
CA PHE A 101 7.00 -19.72 -2.43
C PHE A 101 5.64 -19.06 -2.65
N HIS A 102 4.57 -19.86 -2.78
CA HIS A 102 3.21 -19.34 -2.90
C HIS A 102 2.71 -18.70 -1.61
N GLY A 103 3.18 -19.15 -0.45
CA GLY A 103 2.79 -18.63 0.86
C GLY A 103 3.14 -17.15 1.02
N ALA A 104 4.26 -16.69 0.47
CA ALA A 104 4.66 -15.29 0.52
C ALA A 104 3.60 -14.37 -0.13
N GLY A 105 3.04 -14.75 -1.28
CA GLY A 105 1.99 -14.00 -1.96
C GLY A 105 0.71 -13.90 -1.12
N TYR A 106 0.29 -14.99 -0.50
CA TYR A 106 -0.91 -15.00 0.37
C TYR A 106 -0.72 -14.15 1.62
N VAL A 107 0.45 -14.21 2.27
CA VAL A 107 0.77 -13.37 3.43
C VAL A 107 0.75 -11.89 3.04
N CYS A 108 1.38 -11.50 1.93
CA CYS A 108 1.33 -10.13 1.44
C CYS A 108 -0.09 -9.68 1.10
N ALA A 109 -0.88 -10.53 0.45
CA ALA A 109 -2.28 -10.23 0.12
C ALA A 109 -3.12 -10.02 1.40
N ALA A 110 -2.91 -10.83 2.44
CA ALA A 110 -3.59 -10.67 3.72
C ALA A 110 -3.25 -9.34 4.40
N PHE A 111 -1.98 -8.95 4.45
CA PHE A 111 -1.57 -7.63 4.98
C PHE A 111 -2.14 -6.46 4.19
N LEU A 112 -2.18 -6.55 2.86
CA LEU A 112 -2.77 -5.51 2.03
C LEU A 112 -4.29 -5.44 2.17
N ALA A 113 -4.97 -6.57 2.30
CA ALA A 113 -6.40 -6.60 2.60
C ALA A 113 -6.70 -5.95 3.96
N LEU A 114 -5.88 -6.23 4.98
CA LEU A 114 -5.96 -5.56 6.28
C LEU A 114 -5.72 -4.05 6.16
N ALA A 115 -4.75 -3.62 5.35
CA ALA A 115 -4.50 -2.20 5.10
C ALA A 115 -5.71 -1.52 4.44
N VAL A 116 -6.32 -2.15 3.42
CA VAL A 116 -7.57 -1.63 2.80
C VAL A 116 -8.68 -1.52 3.82
N ALA A 117 -8.90 -2.57 4.62
CA ALA A 117 -9.92 -2.57 5.67
C ALA A 117 -9.68 -1.42 6.67
N THR A 118 -8.44 -1.23 7.11
CA THR A 118 -8.06 -0.13 8.01
C THR A 118 -8.36 1.25 7.40
N ILE A 119 -8.01 1.46 6.13
CA ILE A 119 -8.29 2.73 5.43
C ILE A 119 -9.81 2.97 5.33
N VAL A 120 -10.58 1.94 5.04
CA VAL A 120 -12.05 2.05 4.91
C VAL A 120 -12.70 2.34 6.25
N LEU A 121 -12.27 1.65 7.32
CA LEU A 121 -12.81 1.84 8.67
C LEU A 121 -12.42 3.18 9.28
N THR A 122 -11.25 3.72 8.95
CA THR A 122 -10.76 5.02 9.44
C THR A 122 -11.14 6.19 8.54
N LYS A 123 -12.16 6.00 7.68
CA LYS A 123 -12.69 7.09 6.85
C LYS A 123 -13.04 8.29 7.73
N PRO A 124 -12.49 9.49 7.44
CA PRO A 124 -12.86 10.69 8.19
C PRO A 124 -14.38 10.89 8.11
N ARG A 125 -15.07 10.87 9.25
CA ARG A 125 -16.45 11.35 9.29
C ARG A 125 -16.41 12.80 8.84
N ARG A 126 -17.14 13.15 7.78
CA ARG A 126 -17.38 14.54 7.45
C ARG A 126 -17.95 15.15 8.72
N ALA A 127 -17.23 16.10 9.34
CA ALA A 127 -17.84 16.95 10.34
C ALA A 127 -19.09 17.49 9.67
N ALA A 128 -20.25 17.25 10.29
CA ALA A 128 -21.50 17.86 9.87
C ALA A 128 -21.21 19.36 9.87
N ALA A 129 -21.36 19.98 8.71
CA ALA A 129 -21.26 21.42 8.59
C ALA A 129 -22.41 21.99 9.43
N GLU A 130 -22.07 22.51 10.62
CA GLU A 130 -22.88 23.51 11.33
C GLU A 130 -22.62 24.88 10.75
#